data_3f6034e2ad13bf804787a1232f37822c
#
_entry.id   3f6034e2ad13bf804787a1232f37822c
#
_cell.length_a   1.000
_cell.length_b   1.000
_cell.length_c   1.000
_cell.angle_alpha   90.00
_cell.angle_beta   90.00
_cell.angle_gamma   90.00
#
_symmetry.space_group_name_H-M   'P 1'
#
loop_
_entity.id
_entity.type
_entity.pdbx_description
1 polymer ?
#
loop_
_entity_poly.entity_id
_entity_poly.type
_entity_poly.pdbx_seq_one_letter_code
_entity_poly.pdbx_strand_id
1 'polypeptide(L)'
;MMFDKLETVVNRYEQIAVELSRPETAGDNALFTKLMKEHAELTPIVEKYREYSAAKTSEKEALEILSESGLDKDFKELAEEELKTAKADIERCSEELKILLLPKDPNDDKNVIVEIR
;
A
#
# COMPACT_ATOMS: atom_id res chain seq x y z
N MET A 1 -1.39 13.57 8.30
CA MET A 1 -1.84 13.26 6.93
C MET A 1 -2.42 11.85 6.86
N MET A 2 -3.20 11.59 5.83
CA MET A 2 -3.87 10.29 5.71
C MET A 2 -2.88 9.12 5.66
N PHE A 3 -1.78 9.30 4.96
CA PHE A 3 -0.84 8.21 4.74
C PHE A 3 0.11 7.96 5.91
N ASP A 4 0.04 8.79 6.92
CA ASP A 4 0.82 8.52 8.14
C ASP A 4 0.36 7.22 8.80
N LYS A 5 -0.94 6.92 8.68
CA LYS A 5 -1.48 5.68 9.23
C LYS A 5 -0.97 4.46 8.49
N LEU A 6 -0.55 4.63 7.24
CA LEU A 6 -0.07 3.50 6.44
C LEU A 6 1.23 2.93 6.99
N GLU A 7 2.09 3.77 7.55
CA GLU A 7 3.32 3.26 8.17
C GLU A 7 2.98 2.36 9.35
N THR A 8 1.99 2.76 10.15
CA THR A 8 1.52 1.95 11.26
C THR A 8 0.96 0.62 10.74
N VAL A 9 0.19 0.67 9.64
CA VAL A 9 -0.37 -0.53 9.04
C VAL A 9 0.74 -1.47 8.55
N VAL A 10 1.75 -0.93 7.88
CA VAL A 10 2.86 -1.73 7.39
C VAL A 10 3.62 -2.36 8.56
N ASN A 11 3.87 -1.59 9.61
CA ASN A 11 4.56 -2.11 10.80
C ASN A 11 3.76 -3.24 11.45
N ARG A 12 2.44 -3.06 11.56
CA ARG A 12 1.59 -4.10 12.12
C ARG A 12 1.61 -5.35 11.24
N TYR A 13 1.55 -5.16 9.93
CA TYR A 13 1.59 -6.26 8.98
C TYR A 13 2.87 -7.09 9.14
N GLU A 14 4.00 -6.39 9.22
CA GLU A 14 5.29 -7.06 9.38
C GLU A 14 5.38 -7.77 10.73
N GLN A 15 4.84 -7.15 11.77
CA GLN A 15 4.81 -7.75 13.10
C GLN A 15 3.99 -9.03 13.08
N ILE A 16 2.84 -9.01 12.43
CA ILE A 16 2.00 -10.20 12.29
C ILE A 16 2.77 -11.32 11.58
N ALA A 17 3.47 -10.98 10.51
CA ALA A 17 4.25 -11.96 9.77
C ALA A 17 5.30 -12.62 10.67
N VAL A 18 5.95 -11.84 11.51
CA VAL A 18 6.94 -12.36 12.45
C VAL A 18 6.27 -13.29 13.48
N GLU A 19 5.13 -12.85 14.02
CA GLU A 19 4.41 -13.67 15.01
C GLU A 19 3.91 -14.98 14.43
N LEU A 20 3.48 -14.94 13.16
CA LEU A 20 3.01 -16.16 12.49
C LEU A 20 4.12 -17.18 12.33
N SER A 21 5.37 -16.74 12.30
CA SER A 21 6.51 -17.64 12.17
C SER A 21 6.95 -18.24 13.50
N ARG A 22 6.38 -17.78 14.61
CA ARG A 22 6.76 -18.28 15.94
C ARG A 22 6.09 -19.58 16.26
N PRO A 23 6.83 -20.52 16.89
CA PRO A 23 6.23 -21.81 17.27
C PRO A 23 5.05 -21.66 18.25
N GLU A 24 5.12 -20.68 19.15
CA GLU A 24 4.04 -20.45 20.12
C GLU A 24 2.74 -20.12 19.40
N THR A 25 2.82 -19.33 18.36
CA THR A 25 1.65 -18.95 17.57
C THR A 25 1.10 -20.15 16.82
N ALA A 26 1.99 -20.95 16.25
CA ALA A 26 1.57 -22.14 15.50
C ALA A 26 0.85 -23.13 16.40
N GLY A 27 1.20 -23.14 17.68
CA GLY A 27 0.56 -24.04 18.64
C GLY A 27 -0.78 -23.53 19.18
N ASP A 28 -1.13 -22.29 18.85
CA ASP A 28 -2.39 -21.68 19.33
C ASP A 28 -3.29 -21.42 18.13
N ASN A 29 -4.20 -22.34 17.86
CA ASN A 29 -5.06 -22.24 16.68
C ASN A 29 -5.90 -20.98 16.65
N ALA A 30 -6.42 -20.56 17.79
CA ALA A 30 -7.25 -19.35 17.84
C ALA A 30 -6.44 -18.11 17.49
N LEU A 31 -5.26 -17.99 18.07
CA LEU A 31 -4.37 -16.88 17.80
C LEU A 31 -3.88 -16.91 16.35
N PHE A 32 -3.49 -18.08 15.88
CA PHE A 32 -3.00 -18.25 14.51
C PHE A 32 -4.07 -17.82 13.51
N THR A 33 -5.31 -18.27 13.70
CA THR A 33 -6.41 -17.92 12.81
C THR A 33 -6.67 -16.41 12.80
N LYS A 34 -6.66 -15.82 13.98
CA LYS A 34 -6.90 -14.38 14.13
C LYS A 34 -5.82 -13.58 13.40
N LEU A 35 -4.56 -13.98 13.57
CA LEU A 35 -3.44 -13.29 12.93
C LEU A 35 -3.47 -13.47 11.42
N MET A 36 -3.80 -14.67 10.95
CA MET A 36 -3.91 -14.92 9.50
C MET A 36 -4.99 -14.06 8.87
N LYS A 37 -6.12 -13.93 9.56
CA LYS A 37 -7.22 -13.10 9.07
C LYS A 37 -6.81 -11.64 8.99
N GLU A 38 -6.17 -11.14 10.04
CA GLU A 38 -5.70 -9.77 10.05
C GLU A 38 -4.66 -9.54 8.96
N HIS A 39 -3.74 -10.49 8.80
CA HIS A 39 -2.72 -10.42 7.75
C HIS A 39 -3.37 -10.31 6.38
N ALA A 40 -4.37 -11.14 6.12
CA ALA A 40 -5.07 -11.13 4.83
C ALA A 40 -5.79 -9.80 4.59
N GLU A 41 -6.35 -9.23 5.65
CA GLU A 41 -7.05 -7.94 5.52
C GLU A 41 -6.09 -6.80 5.21
N LEU A 42 -4.88 -6.86 5.76
CA LEU A 42 -3.90 -5.80 5.56
C LEU A 42 -3.11 -5.94 4.27
N THR A 43 -3.05 -7.15 3.70
CA THR A 43 -2.23 -7.42 2.51
C THR A 43 -2.51 -6.44 1.36
N PRO A 44 -3.77 -6.23 0.91
CA PRO A 44 -4.00 -5.32 -0.21
C PRO A 44 -3.58 -3.88 0.10
N ILE A 45 -3.75 -3.46 1.34
CA ILE A 45 -3.36 -2.11 1.75
C ILE A 45 -1.84 -1.96 1.68
N VAL A 46 -1.12 -2.94 2.23
CA VAL A 46 0.34 -2.90 2.27
C VAL A 46 0.92 -2.95 0.87
N GLU A 47 0.38 -3.84 0.02
CA GLU A 47 0.86 -3.96 -1.35
C GLU A 47 0.65 -2.66 -2.12
N LYS A 48 -0.51 -2.05 -1.97
CA LYS A 48 -0.80 -0.80 -2.66
C LYS A 48 0.07 0.33 -2.14
N TYR A 49 0.32 0.37 -0.84
CA TYR A 49 1.18 1.38 -0.26
C TYR A 49 2.62 1.22 -0.76
N ARG A 50 3.10 -0.01 -0.88
CA ARG A 50 4.45 -0.25 -1.41
C ARG A 50 4.55 0.21 -2.86
N GLU A 51 3.52 -0.04 -3.65
CA GLU A 51 3.46 0.42 -5.03
C GLU A 51 3.48 1.95 -5.08
N TYR A 52 2.69 2.58 -4.22
CA TYR A 52 2.64 4.03 -4.09
C TYR A 52 4.03 4.59 -3.74
N SER A 53 4.69 3.99 -2.75
CA SER A 53 6.02 4.43 -2.32
C SER A 53 7.05 4.30 -3.43
N ALA A 54 6.99 3.19 -4.19
CA ALA A 54 7.90 2.98 -5.32
C ALA A 54 7.68 4.06 -6.39
N ALA A 55 6.42 4.40 -6.65
CA ALA A 55 6.10 5.44 -7.63
C ALA A 55 6.62 6.80 -7.17
N LYS A 56 6.51 7.09 -5.86
CA LYS A 56 7.04 8.34 -5.31
C LYS A 56 8.55 8.41 -5.46
N THR A 57 9.23 7.29 -5.23
CA THR A 57 10.68 7.22 -5.41
C THR A 57 11.07 7.45 -6.88
N SER A 58 10.34 6.82 -7.80
CA SER A 58 10.57 7.01 -9.24
C SER A 58 10.39 8.47 -9.65
N GLU A 59 9.35 9.11 -9.11
CA GLU A 59 9.10 10.52 -9.39
C GLU A 59 10.28 11.37 -8.93
N LYS A 60 10.73 11.13 -7.71
CA LYS A 60 11.84 11.88 -7.14
C LYS A 60 13.11 11.70 -7.97
N GLU A 61 13.41 10.47 -8.36
CA GLU A 61 14.59 10.19 -9.16
C GLU A 61 14.52 10.86 -10.53
N ALA A 62 13.35 10.82 -11.16
CA ALA A 62 13.18 11.46 -12.46
C ALA A 62 13.35 12.97 -12.35
N LEU A 63 12.82 13.58 -11.28
CA LEU A 63 12.98 15.01 -11.06
C LEU A 63 14.44 15.39 -10.84
N GLU A 64 15.18 14.55 -10.10
CA GLU A 64 16.60 14.79 -9.88
C GLU A 64 17.38 14.74 -11.19
N ILE A 65 17.08 13.76 -12.03
CA ILE A 65 17.72 13.65 -13.35
C ILE A 65 17.41 14.89 -14.20
N LEU A 66 16.15 15.30 -14.21
CA LEU A 66 15.75 16.45 -15.02
C LEU A 66 16.31 17.77 -14.52
N SER A 67 16.73 17.81 -13.25
CA SER A 67 17.33 19.02 -12.69
C SER A 67 18.81 19.16 -13.08
N GLU A 68 19.41 18.13 -13.60
CA GLU A 68 20.81 18.17 -14.02
C GLU A 68 20.96 18.88 -15.33
N SER A 69 22.07 19.58 -15.48
CA SER A 69 22.39 20.25 -16.74
C SER A 69 23.25 19.34 -17.62
N GLY A 70 23.20 19.57 -18.92
CA GLY A 70 24.05 18.83 -19.85
C GLY A 70 23.56 17.44 -20.21
N LEU A 71 22.30 17.16 -19.94
CA LEU A 71 21.73 15.86 -20.28
C LEU A 71 21.52 15.72 -21.78
N ASP A 72 21.74 14.51 -22.30
CA ASP A 72 21.34 14.17 -23.65
C ASP A 72 19.84 14.32 -23.79
N LYS A 73 19.42 14.72 -25.00
CA LYS A 73 18.00 14.85 -25.29
C LYS A 73 17.27 13.54 -25.07
N ASP A 74 17.84 12.43 -25.53
CA ASP A 74 17.22 11.13 -25.38
C ASP A 74 17.06 10.76 -23.91
N PHE A 75 18.10 11.01 -23.12
CA PHE A 75 18.05 10.71 -21.69
C PHE A 75 17.02 11.56 -20.98
N LYS A 76 16.95 12.83 -21.36
CA LYS A 76 15.97 13.75 -20.80
C LYS A 76 14.55 13.30 -21.12
N GLU A 77 14.32 12.85 -22.35
CA GLU A 77 13.00 12.35 -22.75
C GLU A 77 12.61 11.13 -21.96
N LEU A 78 13.57 10.23 -21.71
CA LEU A 78 13.29 9.05 -20.90
C LEU A 78 12.90 9.44 -19.48
N ALA A 79 13.61 10.41 -18.90
CA ALA A 79 13.31 10.87 -17.55
C ALA A 79 11.95 11.53 -17.48
N GLU A 80 11.59 12.31 -18.50
CA GLU A 80 10.28 12.95 -18.56
C GLU A 80 9.16 11.93 -18.67
N GLU A 81 9.38 10.88 -19.45
CA GLU A 81 8.41 9.81 -19.60
C GLU A 81 8.24 9.05 -18.28
N GLU A 82 9.37 8.76 -17.62
CA GLU A 82 9.34 8.08 -16.32
C GLU A 82 8.60 8.93 -15.30
N LEU A 83 8.83 10.24 -15.31
CA LEU A 83 8.14 11.17 -14.41
C LEU A 83 6.63 11.14 -14.66
N LYS A 84 6.23 11.16 -15.92
CA LYS A 84 4.82 11.13 -16.29
C LYS A 84 4.17 9.83 -15.79
N THR A 85 4.82 8.70 -16.02
CA THR A 85 4.32 7.40 -15.57
C THR A 85 4.23 7.36 -14.06
N ALA A 86 5.28 7.84 -13.37
CA ALA A 86 5.29 7.85 -11.91
C ALA A 86 4.15 8.68 -11.34
N LYS A 87 3.90 9.85 -11.92
CA LYS A 87 2.80 10.70 -11.45
C LYS A 87 1.45 10.04 -11.64
N ALA A 88 1.26 9.35 -12.77
CA ALA A 88 0.02 8.62 -13.02
C ALA A 88 -0.16 7.49 -12.01
N ASP A 89 0.93 6.76 -11.73
CA ASP A 89 0.89 5.68 -10.75
C ASP A 89 0.59 6.21 -9.34
N ILE A 90 1.20 7.33 -8.97
CA ILE A 90 0.95 7.94 -7.66
C ILE A 90 -0.51 8.29 -7.52
N GLU A 91 -1.09 8.90 -8.53
CA GLU A 91 -2.49 9.28 -8.50
C GLU A 91 -3.39 8.06 -8.39
N ARG A 92 -3.13 7.05 -9.21
CA ARG A 92 -3.92 5.81 -9.19
C ARG A 92 -3.81 5.13 -7.84
N CYS A 93 -2.58 4.94 -7.34
CA CYS A 93 -2.38 4.27 -6.06
C CYS A 93 -2.98 5.06 -4.91
N SER A 94 -2.86 6.38 -4.97
CA SER A 94 -3.43 7.25 -3.93
C SER A 94 -4.95 7.07 -3.86
N GLU A 95 -5.60 7.04 -5.01
CA GLU A 95 -7.05 6.85 -5.06
C GLU A 95 -7.45 5.49 -4.53
N GLU A 96 -6.73 4.45 -4.95
CA GLU A 96 -7.01 3.10 -4.49
C GLU A 96 -6.78 2.95 -2.99
N LEU A 97 -5.73 3.61 -2.47
CA LEU A 97 -5.47 3.61 -1.03
C LEU A 97 -6.57 4.30 -0.26
N LYS A 98 -7.10 5.39 -0.79
CA LYS A 98 -8.21 6.08 -0.14
C LYS A 98 -9.41 5.16 0.00
N ILE A 99 -9.69 4.39 -1.03
CA ILE A 99 -10.80 3.45 -1.00
C ILE A 99 -10.54 2.34 0.03
N LEU A 100 -9.32 1.81 0.04
CA LEU A 100 -8.96 0.74 0.97
C LEU A 100 -8.98 1.19 2.43
N LEU A 101 -8.70 2.47 2.65
CA LEU A 101 -8.64 3.02 4.00
C LEU A 101 -9.98 3.53 4.52
N LEU A 102 -11.00 3.54 3.67
CA LEU A 102 -12.33 3.96 4.13
C LEU A 102 -12.84 3.00 5.20
N PRO A 103 -13.42 3.54 6.28
CA PRO A 103 -13.99 2.66 7.29
C PRO A 103 -15.15 1.87 6.71
N LYS A 104 -15.22 0.61 7.08
CA LYS A 104 -16.34 -0.22 6.65
C LYS A 104 -17.61 0.24 7.36
N ASP A 105 -18.65 0.43 6.59
CA ASP A 105 -19.96 0.77 7.15
C ASP A 105 -20.53 -0.50 7.76
N PRO A 106 -20.87 -0.49 9.06
CA PRO A 106 -21.48 -1.68 9.68
C PRO A 106 -22.72 -2.16 8.94
N ASN A 107 -23.43 -1.24 8.31
CA ASN A 107 -24.63 -1.61 7.56
C ASN A 107 -24.30 -2.33 6.27
N ASP A 108 -23.13 -2.03 5.70
CA ASP A 108 -22.68 -2.71 4.49
C ASP A 108 -22.24 -4.14 4.75
N ASP A 109 -21.83 -4.39 5.95
CA ASP A 109 -21.38 -5.72 6.32
C ASP A 109 -22.50 -6.72 6.43
N LYS A 110 -23.73 -6.21 6.49
CA LYS A 110 -24.89 -7.06 6.62
C LYS A 110 -25.49 -7.39 5.28
N ASN A 111 -25.42 -6.63 5.75
CA ASN A 111 -25.92 -6.57 4.82
C ASN A 111 -26.23 -6.87 4.19
N VAL A 112 -26.66 -6.87 4.58
CA VAL A 112 -26.72 -6.91 3.95
C VAL A 112 -27.15 -7.31 4.00
N ILE A 113 -27.53 -7.38 4.39
CA ILE A 113 -27.73 -7.69 4.44
C ILE A 113 -28.09 -7.80 4.55
N VAL A 114 -28.35 -7.81 4.86
CA VAL A 114 -28.47 -7.98 4.92
C VAL A 114 -28.79 -8.12 4.96
N GLU A 115 -29.14 -8.19 5.21
CA GLU A 115 -29.29 -8.37 5.22
C GLU A 115 -29.62 -8.46 5.03
N ILE A 116 -30.21 -8.55 5.32
CA ILE A 116 -30.41 -8.64 5.23
C ILE A 116 -30.67 -8.68 5.09
N ARG A 117 -31.16 -8.82 5.47
CA ARG A 117 -31.22 -8.86 5.28
C ARG A 117 -31.29 -9.23 5.16
#